data_eed6d09b5bb84e8d5f23b578edd29d49
#
_entry.id   eed6d09b5bb84e8d5f23b578edd29d49
#
_cell.length_a   1.000
_cell.length_b   1.000
_cell.length_c   1.000
_cell.angle_alpha   90.00
_cell.angle_beta   90.00
_cell.angle_gamma   90.00
#
_symmetry.space_group_name_H-M   'P 1'
#
loop_
_entity.id
_entity.type
_entity.pdbx_description
1 polymer ?
#
loop_
_entity_poly.entity_id
_entity_poly.type
_entity_poly.pdbx_seq_one_letter_code
_entity_poly.pdbx_strand_id
1 'polypeptide(L)'
;EGNITGTESVVWSYDRDTPYVPSPLLYNDMLYFLKSNDGILSGLDVKTGAKHFGPQRLEGIEGIYASPVGAGNRVYITGRNGTTLVLKQGARFEVLGGNALDDSFSASPAIAGDELFLRGEKDLYCIAQD
;
A
#
# COMPACT_ATOMS: atom_id res chain seq x y z
N GLU A 1 4.88 28.13 -7.79
CA GLU A 1 5.56 28.43 -6.54
C GLU A 1 4.67 29.15 -5.54
N GLY A 2 5.02 29.04 -4.30
CA GLY A 2 4.26 29.60 -3.22
C GLY A 2 3.16 28.67 -2.73
N ASN A 3 2.25 29.21 -1.93
CA ASN A 3 1.19 28.43 -1.32
C ASN A 3 0.06 28.20 -2.33
N ILE A 4 -0.17 26.93 -2.71
CA ILE A 4 -1.21 26.52 -3.65
C ILE A 4 -2.50 26.03 -2.96
N THR A 5 -2.53 26.02 -1.64
CA THR A 5 -3.69 25.55 -0.87
C THR A 5 -4.93 26.41 -1.18
N GLY A 6 -6.04 25.76 -1.52
CA GLY A 6 -7.29 26.44 -1.87
C GLY A 6 -7.31 27.09 -3.24
N THR A 7 -6.29 26.85 -4.07
CA THR A 7 -6.23 27.37 -5.45
C THR A 7 -6.68 26.32 -6.44
N GLU A 8 -6.81 26.73 -7.72
CA GLU A 8 -7.12 25.81 -8.82
C GLU A 8 -6.03 24.75 -9.05
N SER A 9 -4.84 24.96 -8.47
CA SER A 9 -3.75 23.98 -8.53
C SER A 9 -4.04 22.74 -7.68
N VAL A 10 -4.98 22.82 -6.73
CA VAL A 10 -5.42 21.67 -5.92
C VAL A 10 -6.67 21.09 -6.58
N VAL A 11 -6.52 19.96 -7.27
CA VAL A 11 -7.62 19.30 -7.99
C VAL A 11 -8.65 18.71 -7.03
N TRP A 12 -8.16 18.04 -5.98
CA TRP A 12 -9.00 17.54 -4.89
C TRP A 12 -8.11 17.30 -3.65
N SER A 13 -8.74 17.19 -2.50
CA SER A 13 -8.04 16.85 -1.26
C SER A 13 -8.86 15.84 -0.45
N TYR A 14 -8.18 15.06 0.39
CA TYR A 14 -8.79 14.04 1.25
C TYR A 14 -8.13 14.11 2.62
N ASP A 15 -8.93 14.24 3.67
CA ASP A 15 -8.43 14.54 5.02
C ASP A 15 -8.76 13.46 6.05
N ARG A 16 -9.15 12.26 5.61
CA ARG A 16 -9.54 11.17 6.49
C ARG A 16 -8.67 9.94 6.27
N ASP A 17 -8.37 9.24 7.36
CA ASP A 17 -7.70 7.95 7.32
C ASP A 17 -6.40 7.95 6.49
N THR A 18 -5.68 9.08 6.54
CA THR A 18 -4.48 9.33 5.73
C THR A 18 -3.23 8.69 6.35
N PRO A 19 -2.19 8.43 5.56
CA PRO A 19 -0.99 7.75 6.03
C PRO A 19 -0.10 8.66 6.89
N TYR A 20 0.72 8.03 7.72
CA TYR A 20 1.75 8.72 8.49
C TYR A 20 3.15 8.39 7.96
N VAL A 21 3.58 7.14 8.03
CA VAL A 21 4.90 6.72 7.51
C VAL A 21 4.82 6.17 6.08
N PRO A 22 3.91 5.21 5.78
CA PRO A 22 3.86 4.66 4.43
C PRO A 22 3.43 5.69 3.41
N SER A 23 4.09 5.72 2.26
CA SER A 23 3.68 6.57 1.14
C SER A 23 2.46 5.99 0.43
N PRO A 24 1.60 6.82 -0.15
CA PRO A 24 0.54 6.33 -1.02
C PRO A 24 1.12 5.65 -2.27
N LEU A 25 0.37 4.70 -2.82
CA LEU A 25 0.69 4.04 -4.08
C LEU A 25 -0.27 4.52 -5.17
N LEU A 26 0.28 5.10 -6.23
CA LEU A 26 -0.46 5.38 -7.45
C LEU A 26 -0.25 4.21 -8.41
N TYR A 27 -1.33 3.51 -8.76
CA TYR A 27 -1.25 2.36 -9.65
C TYR A 27 -2.55 2.18 -10.43
N ASN A 28 -2.46 2.21 -11.77
CA ASN A 28 -3.60 2.05 -12.70
C ASN A 28 -4.80 2.94 -12.35
N ASP A 29 -4.57 4.25 -12.30
CA ASP A 29 -5.58 5.28 -12.01
C ASP A 29 -6.21 5.19 -10.62
N MET A 30 -5.65 4.38 -9.74
CA MET A 30 -6.06 4.28 -8.36
C MET A 30 -4.97 4.73 -7.41
N LEU A 31 -5.38 5.41 -6.36
CA LEU A 31 -4.52 5.80 -5.26
C LEU A 31 -4.84 4.94 -4.05
N TYR A 32 -3.86 4.16 -3.61
CA TYR A 32 -3.97 3.31 -2.42
C TYR A 32 -3.20 3.95 -1.27
N PHE A 33 -3.80 4.00 -0.09
CA PHE A 33 -3.08 4.47 1.09
C PHE A 33 -3.58 3.80 2.36
N LEU A 34 -2.72 3.81 3.36
CA LEU A 34 -2.96 3.20 4.66
C LEU A 34 -3.24 4.28 5.69
N LYS A 35 -4.16 4.00 6.60
CA LYS A 35 -4.46 4.92 7.70
C LYS A 35 -3.33 4.91 8.71
N SER A 36 -2.71 6.07 8.92
CA SER A 36 -1.58 6.20 9.85
C SER A 36 -0.53 5.13 9.61
N ASN A 37 -0.22 4.33 10.62
CA ASN A 37 0.64 3.15 10.52
C ASN A 37 -0.14 1.86 10.76
N ASP A 38 -1.43 1.91 10.54
CA ASP A 38 -2.33 0.77 10.79
C ASP A 38 -2.59 -0.03 9.51
N GLY A 39 -2.95 -1.29 9.68
CA GLY A 39 -3.36 -2.14 8.57
C GLY A 39 -4.78 -1.86 8.10
N ILE A 40 -5.06 -0.61 7.76
CA ILE A 40 -6.37 -0.17 7.26
C ILE A 40 -6.15 0.54 5.93
N LEU A 41 -6.71 -0.01 4.86
CA LEU A 41 -6.46 0.44 3.49
C LEU A 41 -7.67 1.15 2.89
N SER A 42 -7.40 2.20 2.13
CA SER A 42 -8.40 2.87 1.30
C SER A 42 -7.92 2.96 -0.15
N GLY A 43 -8.85 2.92 -1.08
CA GLY A 43 -8.57 3.10 -2.50
C GLY A 43 -9.46 4.18 -3.10
N LEU A 44 -8.84 5.16 -3.73
CA LEU A 44 -9.54 6.29 -4.35
C LEU A 44 -9.29 6.32 -5.86
N ASP A 45 -10.23 6.94 -6.58
CA ASP A 45 -9.99 7.35 -7.97
C ASP A 45 -8.99 8.51 -7.96
N VAL A 46 -7.90 8.39 -8.70
CA VAL A 46 -6.84 9.41 -8.66
C VAL A 46 -7.26 10.74 -9.28
N LYS A 47 -8.21 10.73 -10.21
CA LYS A 47 -8.64 11.95 -10.91
C LYS A 47 -9.63 12.77 -10.11
N THR A 48 -10.53 12.10 -9.42
CA THR A 48 -11.67 12.74 -8.74
C THR A 48 -11.55 12.74 -7.21
N GLY A 49 -10.73 11.86 -6.64
CA GLY A 49 -10.68 11.64 -5.21
C GLY A 49 -11.86 10.85 -4.67
N ALA A 50 -12.71 10.33 -5.54
CA ALA A 50 -13.85 9.52 -5.12
C ALA A 50 -13.38 8.19 -4.54
N LYS A 51 -13.97 7.78 -3.43
CA LYS A 51 -13.60 6.55 -2.76
C LYS A 51 -14.19 5.35 -3.50
N HIS A 52 -13.34 4.41 -3.90
CA HIS A 52 -13.77 3.14 -4.45
C HIS A 52 -14.03 2.10 -3.36
N PHE A 53 -13.15 2.04 -2.37
CA PHE A 53 -13.33 1.15 -1.22
C PHE A 53 -12.58 1.70 0.01
N GLY A 54 -12.92 1.18 1.18
CA GLY A 54 -12.26 1.48 2.43
C GLY A 54 -12.99 2.52 3.28
N PRO A 55 -12.49 2.79 4.48
CA PRO A 55 -11.35 2.11 5.11
C PRO A 55 -11.63 0.63 5.34
N GLN A 56 -10.67 -0.20 4.95
CA GLN A 56 -10.79 -1.66 5.00
C GLN A 56 -9.66 -2.26 5.85
N ARG A 57 -10.01 -3.02 6.88
CA ARG A 57 -9.02 -3.70 7.70
C ARG A 57 -8.34 -4.82 6.91
N LEU A 58 -7.02 -4.88 6.98
CA LEU A 58 -6.22 -5.95 6.39
C LEU A 58 -5.97 -7.00 7.47
N GLU A 59 -6.62 -8.15 7.32
CA GLU A 59 -6.49 -9.24 8.30
C GLU A 59 -5.07 -9.78 8.31
N GLY A 60 -4.53 -9.99 9.51
CA GLY A 60 -3.17 -10.51 9.69
C GLY A 60 -2.06 -9.48 9.62
N ILE A 61 -2.36 -8.23 9.30
CA ILE A 61 -1.37 -7.16 9.28
C ILE A 61 -1.43 -6.40 10.60
N GLU A 62 -0.28 -6.30 11.27
CA GLU A 62 -0.13 -5.51 12.49
C GLU A 62 0.98 -4.50 12.30
N GLY A 63 0.61 -3.22 12.28
CA GLY A 63 1.55 -2.13 12.06
C GLY A 63 2.15 -2.13 10.65
N ILE A 64 2.25 -0.97 10.05
CA ILE A 64 2.84 -0.83 8.71
C ILE A 64 3.73 0.40 8.68
N TYR A 65 4.99 0.21 8.26
CA TYR A 65 5.89 1.31 7.91
C TYR A 65 6.26 1.25 6.43
N ALA A 66 6.23 0.05 5.85
CA ALA A 66 6.52 -0.16 4.44
C ALA A 66 5.41 0.42 3.57
N SER A 67 5.79 1.09 2.49
CA SER A 67 4.82 1.60 1.51
C SER A 67 4.29 0.45 0.65
N PRO A 68 3.00 0.47 0.28
CA PRO A 68 2.48 -0.51 -0.67
C PRO A 68 3.18 -0.38 -2.03
N VAL A 69 3.32 -1.49 -2.74
CA VAL A 69 3.90 -1.52 -4.09
C VAL A 69 2.98 -2.29 -5.03
N GLY A 70 3.03 -1.96 -6.32
CA GLY A 70 2.16 -2.55 -7.33
C GLY A 70 2.92 -3.07 -8.54
N ALA A 71 2.53 -4.25 -9.02
CA ALA A 71 3.01 -4.84 -10.26
C ALA A 71 2.09 -5.97 -10.69
N GLY A 72 1.98 -6.21 -12.00
CA GLY A 72 1.23 -7.35 -12.55
C GLY A 72 -0.23 -7.38 -12.11
N ASN A 73 -0.89 -6.24 -12.04
CA ASN A 73 -2.27 -6.06 -11.56
C ASN A 73 -2.47 -6.51 -10.10
N ARG A 74 -1.41 -6.45 -9.28
CA ARG A 74 -1.46 -6.79 -7.87
C ARG A 74 -0.86 -5.68 -7.04
N VAL A 75 -1.36 -5.55 -5.81
CA VAL A 75 -0.84 -4.62 -4.80
C VAL A 75 -0.31 -5.45 -3.64
N TYR A 76 0.92 -5.19 -3.24
CA TYR A 76 1.60 -5.91 -2.16
C TYR A 76 1.71 -4.99 -0.95
N ILE A 77 1.26 -5.47 0.20
CA ILE A 77 1.30 -4.71 1.45
C ILE A 77 1.99 -5.55 2.52
N THR A 78 3.06 -5.01 3.07
CA THR A 78 3.92 -5.72 4.03
C THR A 78 3.81 -5.09 5.40
N GLY A 79 3.37 -5.87 6.38
CA GLY A 79 3.28 -5.44 7.77
C GLY A 79 4.60 -5.61 8.52
N ARG A 80 4.74 -4.88 9.61
CA ARG A 80 5.92 -5.00 10.48
C ARG A 80 6.01 -6.39 11.15
N ASN A 81 4.88 -7.05 11.28
CA ASN A 81 4.81 -8.39 11.88
C ASN A 81 5.23 -9.53 10.94
N GLY A 82 5.74 -9.22 9.76
CA GLY A 82 6.25 -10.22 8.82
C GLY A 82 5.24 -10.73 7.80
N THR A 83 4.00 -10.27 7.88
CA THR A 83 2.94 -10.70 6.95
C THR A 83 2.90 -9.79 5.73
N THR A 84 2.89 -10.37 4.54
CA THR A 84 2.64 -9.66 3.28
C THR A 84 1.33 -10.13 2.69
N LEU A 85 0.43 -9.21 2.40
CA LEU A 85 -0.82 -9.49 1.69
C LEU A 85 -0.68 -9.11 0.22
N VAL A 86 -1.31 -9.92 -0.63
CA VAL A 86 -1.39 -9.68 -2.07
C VAL A 86 -2.84 -9.39 -2.41
N LEU A 87 -3.10 -8.21 -2.95
CA LEU A 87 -4.43 -7.76 -3.32
C LEU A 87 -4.53 -7.67 -4.84
N LYS A 88 -5.72 -7.91 -5.36
CA LYS A 88 -6.01 -7.63 -6.76
C LYS A 88 -6.13 -6.11 -6.95
N GLN A 89 -5.43 -5.58 -7.95
CA GLN A 89 -5.58 -4.17 -8.31
C GLN A 89 -6.97 -3.91 -8.87
N GLY A 90 -7.63 -2.85 -8.45
CA GLY A 90 -8.93 -2.45 -8.96
C GLY A 90 -9.79 -1.72 -7.94
N ALA A 91 -10.96 -1.30 -8.38
CA ALA A 91 -11.91 -0.53 -7.56
C ALA A 91 -12.57 -1.35 -6.45
N ARG A 92 -12.31 -2.65 -6.42
CA ARG A 92 -12.92 -3.58 -5.50
C ARG A 92 -11.84 -4.20 -4.62
N PHE A 93 -12.05 -4.22 -3.30
CA PHE A 93 -11.12 -4.85 -2.38
C PHE A 93 -11.21 -6.37 -2.51
N GLU A 94 -10.09 -7.01 -2.87
CA GLU A 94 -10.03 -8.45 -3.00
C GLU A 94 -8.63 -8.95 -2.62
N VAL A 95 -8.56 -9.83 -1.62
CA VAL A 95 -7.31 -10.46 -1.19
C VAL A 95 -7.09 -11.72 -2.03
N LEU A 96 -5.95 -11.77 -2.74
CA LEU A 96 -5.57 -12.93 -3.54
C LEU A 96 -4.78 -13.96 -2.74
N GLY A 97 -4.05 -13.52 -1.72
CA GLY A 97 -3.25 -14.39 -0.89
C GLY A 97 -2.35 -13.62 0.04
N GLY A 98 -1.48 -14.33 0.72
CA GLY A 98 -0.52 -13.73 1.63
C GLY A 98 0.50 -14.75 2.10
N ASN A 99 1.59 -14.24 2.72
CA ASN A 99 2.57 -15.08 3.36
C ASN A 99 3.06 -14.42 4.65
N ALA A 100 3.70 -15.20 5.50
CA ALA A 100 4.31 -14.69 6.73
C ALA A 100 5.74 -15.18 6.81
N LEU A 101 6.65 -14.26 7.13
CA LEU A 101 8.05 -14.55 7.37
C LEU A 101 8.36 -14.20 8.81
N ASP A 102 9.27 -14.98 9.44
CA ASP A 102 9.70 -14.73 10.81
C ASP A 102 10.71 -13.59 10.85
N ASP A 103 10.25 -12.38 10.57
CA ASP A 103 11.06 -11.18 10.58
C ASP A 103 10.15 -9.95 10.72
N SER A 104 10.75 -8.79 10.87
CA SER A 104 10.04 -7.51 10.94
C SER A 104 10.44 -6.65 9.76
N PHE A 105 9.46 -6.03 9.10
CA PHE A 105 9.67 -5.23 7.90
C PHE A 105 9.24 -3.79 8.11
N SER A 106 10.16 -2.86 7.90
CA SER A 106 9.90 -1.42 7.95
C SER A 106 10.20 -0.73 6.61
N ALA A 107 11.05 -1.35 5.79
CA ALA A 107 11.37 -0.83 4.46
C ALA A 107 10.36 -1.30 3.42
N SER A 108 10.07 -0.45 2.46
CA SER A 108 9.17 -0.80 1.36
C SER A 108 9.75 -1.92 0.51
N PRO A 109 8.91 -2.86 0.04
CA PRO A 109 9.37 -3.90 -0.87
C PRO A 109 9.86 -3.31 -2.19
N ALA A 110 10.74 -4.03 -2.86
CA ALA A 110 11.16 -3.71 -4.22
C ALA A 110 10.71 -4.84 -5.16
N ILE A 111 10.29 -4.47 -6.36
CA ILE A 111 9.86 -5.43 -7.38
C ILE A 111 10.78 -5.34 -8.58
N ALA A 112 11.30 -6.49 -9.03
CA ALA A 112 12.08 -6.60 -10.24
C ALA A 112 11.61 -7.84 -11.02
N GLY A 113 11.03 -7.62 -12.19
CA GLY A 113 10.42 -8.71 -12.98
C GLY A 113 9.30 -9.37 -12.19
N ASP A 114 9.42 -10.67 -11.98
CA ASP A 114 8.44 -11.47 -11.25
C ASP A 114 8.85 -11.71 -9.78
N GLU A 115 9.84 -10.97 -9.31
CA GLU A 115 10.39 -11.19 -7.97
C GLU A 115 10.11 -10.01 -7.05
N LEU A 116 9.76 -10.32 -5.80
CA LEU A 116 9.53 -9.35 -4.73
C LEU A 116 10.67 -9.46 -3.73
N PHE A 117 11.33 -8.33 -3.46
CA PHE A 117 12.42 -8.27 -2.50
C PHE A 117 11.97 -7.59 -1.23
N LEU A 118 12.16 -8.25 -0.10
CA LEU A 118 11.79 -7.77 1.23
C LEU A 118 13.02 -7.66 2.11
N ARG A 119 13.27 -6.48 2.67
CA ARG A 119 14.33 -6.29 3.63
C ARG A 119 13.78 -6.34 5.04
N GLY A 120 14.07 -7.42 5.76
CA GLY A 120 13.74 -7.56 7.17
C GLY A 120 14.87 -7.06 8.08
N GLU A 121 14.64 -7.09 9.37
CA GLU A 121 15.67 -6.78 10.36
C GLU A 121 16.79 -7.82 10.37
N LYS A 122 16.45 -9.08 10.09
CA LYS A 122 17.39 -10.20 10.09
C LYS A 122 17.97 -10.48 8.73
N ASP A 123 17.14 -10.53 7.68
CA ASP A 123 17.52 -11.04 6.37
C ASP A 123 16.94 -10.22 5.23
N LEU A 124 17.53 -10.39 4.06
CA LEU A 124 16.97 -9.92 2.79
C LEU A 124 16.34 -11.11 2.08
N TYR A 125 15.07 -11.00 1.75
CA TYR A 125 14.29 -12.07 1.13
C TYR A 125 14.00 -11.76 -0.32
N CYS A 126 14.05 -12.80 -1.16
CA CYS A 126 13.59 -12.74 -2.53
C CYS A 126 12.45 -13.76 -2.68
N ILE A 127 11.27 -13.28 -3.02
CA ILE A 127 10.08 -14.13 -3.21
C ILE A 127 9.74 -14.13 -4.68
N ALA A 128 9.82 -15.31 -5.30
CA ALA A 128 9.44 -15.50 -6.68
C ALA A 128 7.98 -15.90 -6.75
N GLN A 129 7.33 -15.50 -7.82
CA GLN A 129 5.95 -15.88 -8.11
C GLN A 129 5.94 -17.17 -8.93
N ASP A 130 5.14 -18.11 -8.50
CA ASP A 130 4.95 -19.36 -9.26
C ASP A 130 4.06 -19.17 -10.48
#